data_a973e2d29ac11f1c9607924320ec1ca3
#
_entry.id   a973e2d29ac11f1c9607924320ec1ca3
#
_cell.length_a   1.000
_cell.length_b   1.000
_cell.length_c   1.000
_cell.angle_alpha   90.00
_cell.angle_beta   90.00
_cell.angle_gamma   90.00
#
_symmetry.space_group_name_H-M   'P 1'
#
loop_
_entity.id
_entity.type
_entity.pdbx_description
1 polymer ?
#
loop_
_entity_poly.entity_id
_entity_poly.type
_entity_poly.pdbx_seq_one_letter_code
_entity_poly.pdbx_strand_id
1 'polypeptide(L)'
;MKKLWLALWVCAALLPRAAALSAAAAVTMDADTGETLFAENADSRLPMASTTKIMTALVALGEGGLDRVYTVKKQYAAVEGSSMYLEEGERLTLRDTLYGLMLSSGNDAAAAVAGECGGERAFVDKMNAKARELGLTDTRFENPSGLPSDGHYTTARELAKITAAALRDPVFRDIVSTKTCTAAGRTLVNHNRLLSLYEDAIGVKTGFTRAAGRCLVSAAERNGRTVIAVTLNDPDDWNDHITLLDDAFSRYSEVTLHEKGDTLAQTQVFGGETDRAELVAESTVTAYLLPGEQDRLRRVRYGEKFCYAPVVRAAAAGTVEYRLGDAVIAADRLKYGGEVLLAQEKRGLLDRLRQRLSG
;
A
#
# COMPACT_ATOMS: atom_id res chain seq x y z
N MET A 1 11.15 -66.90 -11.38
CA MET A 1 11.64 -65.60 -10.81
C MET A 1 11.44 -64.54 -11.87
N LYS A 2 10.32 -63.76 -11.76
CA LYS A 2 9.98 -62.70 -12.70
C LYS A 2 10.44 -61.37 -12.07
N LYS A 3 11.42 -60.69 -12.68
CA LYS A 3 11.91 -59.38 -12.26
C LYS A 3 10.92 -58.32 -12.75
N LEU A 4 10.22 -57.67 -11.80
CA LEU A 4 9.37 -56.51 -12.05
C LEU A 4 10.29 -55.28 -12.15
N TRP A 5 10.35 -54.66 -13.32
CA TRP A 5 10.98 -53.35 -13.51
C TRP A 5 9.95 -52.27 -13.21
N LEU A 6 10.13 -51.55 -12.12
CA LEU A 6 9.34 -50.34 -11.77
C LEU A 6 9.94 -49.19 -12.56
N ALA A 7 9.26 -48.73 -13.60
CA ALA A 7 9.64 -47.49 -14.30
C ALA A 7 9.17 -46.30 -13.49
N LEU A 8 10.11 -45.59 -12.89
CA LEU A 8 9.88 -44.28 -12.21
C LEU A 8 9.68 -43.25 -13.30
N TRP A 9 8.44 -42.84 -13.56
CA TRP A 9 8.14 -41.64 -14.34
C TRP A 9 8.43 -40.42 -13.47
N VAL A 10 9.56 -39.75 -13.71
CA VAL A 10 9.83 -38.39 -13.19
C VAL A 10 9.00 -37.44 -14.05
N CYS A 11 7.83 -37.05 -13.57
CA CYS A 11 7.12 -35.87 -14.08
C CYS A 11 8.01 -34.64 -13.80
N ALA A 12 8.84 -34.29 -14.75
CA ALA A 12 9.41 -32.95 -14.80
C ALA A 12 8.24 -31.99 -15.04
N ALA A 13 7.74 -31.35 -13.98
CA ALA A 13 6.84 -30.23 -14.08
C ALA A 13 7.56 -29.18 -14.94
N LEU A 14 7.10 -29.00 -16.17
CA LEU A 14 7.45 -27.84 -17.00
C LEU A 14 6.90 -26.62 -16.27
N LEU A 15 7.70 -26.03 -15.39
CA LEU A 15 7.46 -24.67 -14.92
C LEU A 15 7.44 -23.80 -16.17
N PRO A 16 6.40 -23.01 -16.40
CA PRO A 16 6.39 -22.07 -17.50
C PRO A 16 7.64 -21.19 -17.34
N ARG A 17 8.51 -21.25 -18.34
CA ARG A 17 9.68 -20.39 -18.41
C ARG A 17 9.13 -18.98 -18.53
N ALA A 18 9.23 -18.19 -17.48
CA ALA A 18 8.92 -16.77 -17.55
C ALA A 18 9.61 -16.22 -18.80
N ALA A 19 8.88 -15.54 -19.68
CA ALA A 19 9.50 -14.82 -20.79
C ALA A 19 10.61 -13.97 -20.20
N ALA A 20 11.80 -14.03 -20.78
CA ALA A 20 12.91 -13.25 -20.27
C ALA A 20 12.51 -11.77 -20.34
N LEU A 21 12.51 -11.07 -19.21
CA LEU A 21 12.25 -9.64 -19.17
C LEU A 21 13.30 -8.90 -19.99
N SER A 22 12.90 -7.79 -20.58
CA SER A 22 13.81 -6.92 -21.32
C SER A 22 14.55 -5.94 -20.41
N ALA A 23 14.14 -5.82 -19.14
CA ALA A 23 14.68 -4.92 -18.14
C ALA A 23 16.09 -5.28 -17.69
N ALA A 24 16.94 -4.29 -17.42
CA ALA A 24 18.23 -4.50 -16.78
C ALA A 24 18.09 -4.89 -15.29
N ALA A 25 17.06 -4.38 -14.62
CA ALA A 25 16.70 -4.74 -13.25
C ALA A 25 15.18 -4.69 -13.09
N ALA A 26 14.61 -5.65 -12.35
CA ALA A 26 13.18 -5.73 -12.10
C ALA A 26 12.88 -6.26 -10.69
N VAL A 27 11.74 -5.82 -10.13
CA VAL A 27 11.18 -6.36 -8.89
C VAL A 27 9.66 -6.27 -8.90
N THR A 28 8.98 -7.26 -8.32
CA THR A 28 7.62 -7.10 -7.83
C THR A 28 7.59 -7.28 -6.33
N MET A 29 6.78 -6.46 -5.65
CA MET A 29 6.67 -6.39 -4.20
C MET A 29 5.21 -6.25 -3.80
N ASP A 30 4.78 -7.00 -2.80
CA ASP A 30 3.53 -6.73 -2.09
C ASP A 30 3.70 -5.42 -1.29
N ALA A 31 2.86 -4.43 -1.57
CA ALA A 31 2.99 -3.09 -0.99
C ALA A 31 2.64 -3.05 0.50
N ASP A 32 1.79 -3.98 0.97
CA ASP A 32 1.26 -3.99 2.34
C ASP A 32 2.26 -4.65 3.29
N THR A 33 2.88 -5.76 2.85
CA THR A 33 3.81 -6.54 3.67
C THR A 33 5.28 -6.25 3.39
N GLY A 34 5.61 -5.68 2.23
CA GLY A 34 6.97 -5.49 1.74
C GLY A 34 7.63 -6.79 1.23
N GLU A 35 6.86 -7.88 1.09
CA GLU A 35 7.36 -9.15 0.60
C GLU A 35 7.72 -9.06 -0.88
N THR A 36 8.92 -9.54 -1.24
CA THR A 36 9.38 -9.58 -2.63
C THR A 36 8.80 -10.81 -3.33
N LEU A 37 8.02 -10.60 -4.38
CA LEU A 37 7.39 -11.67 -5.15
C LEU A 37 8.27 -12.14 -6.32
N PHE A 38 8.98 -11.21 -6.95
CA PHE A 38 9.95 -11.48 -8.01
C PHE A 38 11.11 -10.50 -7.89
N ALA A 39 12.32 -10.92 -8.26
CA ALA A 39 13.51 -10.08 -8.30
C ALA A 39 14.50 -10.58 -9.36
N GLU A 40 14.93 -9.67 -10.23
CA GLU A 40 16.01 -9.88 -11.19
C GLU A 40 16.90 -8.65 -11.16
N ASN A 41 18.18 -8.82 -10.80
CA ASN A 41 19.16 -7.75 -10.61
C ASN A 41 18.63 -6.58 -9.73
N ALA A 42 17.65 -6.86 -8.84
CA ALA A 42 16.85 -5.85 -8.16
C ALA A 42 17.63 -4.91 -7.24
N ASP A 43 18.86 -5.30 -6.88
CA ASP A 43 19.77 -4.54 -6.00
C ASP A 43 20.90 -3.83 -6.77
N SER A 44 20.86 -3.85 -8.10
CA SER A 44 21.80 -3.11 -8.96
C SER A 44 21.50 -1.62 -8.91
N ARG A 45 22.52 -0.78 -8.64
CA ARG A 45 22.42 0.68 -8.70
C ARG A 45 22.31 1.14 -10.14
N LEU A 46 21.21 1.76 -10.49
CA LEU A 46 20.93 2.24 -11.85
C LEU A 46 20.34 3.65 -11.81
N PRO A 47 20.53 4.44 -12.90
CA PRO A 47 19.82 5.71 -13.06
C PRO A 47 18.31 5.44 -13.15
N MET A 48 17.51 6.30 -12.53
CA MET A 48 16.07 6.08 -12.40
C MET A 48 15.20 7.06 -13.21
N ALA A 49 15.82 8.05 -13.86
CA ALA A 49 15.10 9.10 -14.60
C ALA A 49 13.97 9.74 -13.77
N SER A 50 12.85 10.10 -14.38
CA SER A 50 11.72 10.77 -13.74
C SER A 50 10.95 9.91 -12.73
N THR A 51 11.30 8.64 -12.49
CA THR A 51 10.74 7.89 -11.36
C THR A 51 11.20 8.47 -10.01
N THR A 52 12.28 9.28 -10.02
CA THR A 52 12.71 10.17 -8.92
C THR A 52 11.55 10.97 -8.32
N LYS A 53 10.58 11.40 -9.16
CA LYS A 53 9.46 12.25 -8.76
C LYS A 53 8.51 11.59 -7.77
N ILE A 54 8.58 10.27 -7.61
CA ILE A 54 7.87 9.55 -6.53
C ILE A 54 8.39 10.03 -5.17
N MET A 55 9.73 10.09 -4.99
CA MET A 55 10.33 10.62 -3.76
C MET A 55 10.05 12.13 -3.59
N THR A 56 10.08 12.88 -4.68
CA THR A 56 9.77 14.31 -4.67
C THR A 56 8.35 14.56 -4.17
N ALA A 57 7.37 13.80 -4.69
CA ALA A 57 5.99 13.89 -4.22
C ALA A 57 5.84 13.44 -2.76
N LEU A 58 6.47 12.32 -2.36
CA LEU A 58 6.43 11.81 -0.99
C LEU A 58 6.94 12.83 0.02
N VAL A 59 8.07 13.48 -0.26
CA VAL A 59 8.64 14.52 0.61
C VAL A 59 7.74 15.75 0.66
N ALA A 60 7.23 16.20 -0.49
CA ALA A 60 6.35 17.37 -0.56
C ALA A 60 5.04 17.17 0.20
N LEU A 61 4.45 15.99 0.13
CA LEU A 61 3.25 15.62 0.89
C LEU A 61 3.51 15.66 2.40
N GLY A 62 4.68 15.21 2.85
CA GLY A 62 5.10 15.28 4.25
C GLY A 62 5.31 16.71 4.78
N GLU A 63 5.63 17.68 3.92
CA GLU A 63 5.74 19.11 4.32
C GLU A 63 4.36 19.76 4.53
N GLY A 64 3.29 19.19 3.96
CA GLY A 64 1.93 19.74 4.06
C GLY A 64 1.70 20.99 3.22
N GLY A 65 0.59 21.69 3.52
CA GLY A 65 0.28 22.96 2.86
C GLY A 65 -0.10 22.82 1.38
N LEU A 66 -0.73 21.71 1.00
CA LEU A 66 -1.07 21.39 -0.39
C LEU A 66 -1.94 22.45 -1.08
N ASP A 67 -2.84 23.08 -0.32
CA ASP A 67 -3.76 24.08 -0.85
C ASP A 67 -3.19 25.52 -0.71
N ARG A 68 -1.94 25.64 -0.25
CA ARG A 68 -1.22 26.91 -0.23
C ARG A 68 -0.95 27.38 -1.65
N VAL A 69 -1.41 28.57 -1.98
CA VAL A 69 -1.14 29.23 -3.25
C VAL A 69 0.23 29.90 -3.20
N TYR A 70 1.04 29.69 -4.21
CA TYR A 70 2.33 30.36 -4.40
C TYR A 70 2.39 31.04 -5.78
N THR A 71 3.40 31.88 -5.97
CA THR A 71 3.66 32.53 -7.26
C THR A 71 4.89 31.88 -7.90
N VAL A 72 4.75 31.46 -9.15
CA VAL A 72 5.82 30.83 -9.92
C VAL A 72 6.95 31.83 -10.13
N LYS A 73 8.17 31.43 -9.76
CA LYS A 73 9.38 32.20 -9.95
C LYS A 73 10.01 31.83 -11.31
N LYS A 74 10.68 32.76 -11.95
CA LYS A 74 11.36 32.56 -13.24
C LYS A 74 12.21 31.29 -13.28
N GLN A 75 12.94 30.99 -12.20
CA GLN A 75 13.81 29.82 -12.10
C GLN A 75 13.07 28.48 -12.13
N TYR A 76 11.77 28.45 -11.79
CA TYR A 76 10.98 27.22 -11.88
C TYR A 76 10.58 26.94 -13.32
N ALA A 77 10.21 27.97 -14.08
CA ALA A 77 9.79 27.84 -15.48
C ALA A 77 10.95 27.56 -16.45
N ALA A 78 12.18 27.88 -16.06
CA ALA A 78 13.37 27.79 -16.94
C ALA A 78 14.11 26.45 -16.78
N VAL A 79 13.38 25.31 -16.79
CA VAL A 79 13.96 23.97 -16.64
C VAL A 79 13.73 23.16 -17.91
N GLU A 80 14.77 22.45 -18.36
CA GLU A 80 14.70 21.60 -19.57
C GLU A 80 13.93 20.29 -19.35
N GLY A 81 13.46 19.69 -20.44
CA GLY A 81 12.80 18.39 -20.48
C GLY A 81 11.29 18.47 -20.38
N SER A 82 10.67 17.44 -19.80
CA SER A 82 9.20 17.39 -19.63
C SER A 82 8.72 18.53 -18.76
N SER A 83 7.60 19.15 -19.13
CA SER A 83 7.08 20.35 -18.47
C SER A 83 5.55 20.28 -18.32
N MET A 84 5.03 20.89 -17.27
CA MET A 84 3.62 21.28 -17.18
C MET A 84 3.39 22.71 -17.73
N TYR A 85 4.46 23.35 -18.22
CA TYR A 85 4.45 24.69 -18.81
C TYR A 85 4.09 25.79 -17.81
N LEU A 86 4.80 25.82 -16.67
CA LEU A 86 4.68 26.93 -15.71
C LEU A 86 5.19 28.25 -16.29
N GLU A 87 4.47 29.34 -16.03
CA GLU A 87 4.84 30.69 -16.44
C GLU A 87 5.22 31.56 -15.23
N GLU A 88 6.23 32.41 -15.37
CA GLU A 88 6.63 33.36 -14.33
C GLU A 88 5.46 34.27 -13.93
N GLY A 89 5.21 34.41 -12.63
CA GLY A 89 4.12 35.22 -12.09
C GLY A 89 2.77 34.48 -11.98
N GLU A 90 2.65 33.29 -12.53
CA GLU A 90 1.47 32.46 -12.39
C GLU A 90 1.23 32.07 -10.93
N ARG A 91 -0.05 31.94 -10.54
CA ARG A 91 -0.44 31.52 -9.20
C ARG A 91 -1.16 30.18 -9.25
N LEU A 92 -0.65 29.21 -8.50
CA LEU A 92 -1.25 27.87 -8.40
C LEU A 92 -0.98 27.29 -7.01
N THR A 93 -1.64 26.18 -6.71
CA THR A 93 -1.44 25.46 -5.45
C THR A 93 -0.29 24.46 -5.56
N LEU A 94 0.26 24.05 -4.41
CA LEU A 94 1.20 22.93 -4.38
C LEU A 94 0.55 21.64 -4.89
N ARG A 95 -0.74 21.42 -4.64
CA ARG A 95 -1.54 20.31 -5.15
C ARG A 95 -1.57 20.29 -6.68
N ASP A 96 -1.88 21.41 -7.34
CA ASP A 96 -1.86 21.51 -8.81
C ASP A 96 -0.48 21.18 -9.36
N THR A 97 0.56 21.63 -8.67
CA THR A 97 1.95 21.35 -9.04
C THR A 97 2.29 19.86 -8.94
N LEU A 98 1.78 19.16 -7.90
CA LEU A 98 1.96 17.71 -7.77
C LEU A 98 1.25 16.91 -8.86
N TYR A 99 0.07 17.37 -9.33
CA TYR A 99 -0.56 16.79 -10.53
C TYR A 99 0.34 16.97 -11.76
N GLY A 100 0.88 18.16 -12.00
CA GLY A 100 1.83 18.40 -13.08
C GLY A 100 3.11 17.58 -12.97
N LEU A 101 3.65 17.43 -11.75
CA LEU A 101 4.81 16.62 -11.44
C LEU A 101 4.61 15.15 -11.83
N MET A 102 3.48 14.57 -11.47
CA MET A 102 3.25 13.13 -11.63
C MET A 102 2.67 12.79 -13.00
N LEU A 103 1.65 13.51 -13.50
CA LEU A 103 0.97 13.20 -14.76
C LEU A 103 1.83 13.58 -15.97
N SER A 104 2.23 14.86 -16.05
CA SER A 104 3.02 15.39 -17.16
C SER A 104 4.52 15.21 -16.97
N SER A 105 4.94 14.65 -15.83
CA SER A 105 6.36 14.49 -15.49
C SER A 105 7.15 15.81 -15.49
N GLY A 106 6.49 16.96 -15.14
CA GLY A 106 7.06 18.30 -15.24
C GLY A 106 8.34 18.47 -14.43
N ASN A 107 9.45 18.85 -15.07
CA ASN A 107 10.69 19.23 -14.39
C ASN A 107 10.56 20.62 -13.77
N ASP A 108 9.81 21.50 -14.42
CA ASP A 108 9.38 22.81 -13.89
C ASP A 108 8.54 22.64 -12.61
N ALA A 109 7.62 21.66 -12.59
CA ALA A 109 6.87 21.29 -11.38
C ALA A 109 7.81 20.79 -10.28
N ALA A 110 8.80 19.96 -10.59
CA ALA A 110 9.77 19.47 -9.62
C ALA A 110 10.60 20.63 -9.02
N ALA A 111 11.05 21.58 -9.85
CA ALA A 111 11.75 22.77 -9.42
C ALA A 111 10.88 23.66 -8.53
N ALA A 112 9.60 23.84 -8.87
CA ALA A 112 8.64 24.60 -8.08
C ALA A 112 8.38 23.95 -6.72
N VAL A 113 8.12 22.63 -6.68
CA VAL A 113 7.96 21.87 -5.45
C VAL A 113 9.18 22.06 -4.54
N ALA A 114 10.38 21.81 -5.05
CA ALA A 114 11.60 21.94 -4.28
C ALA A 114 11.81 23.38 -3.79
N GLY A 115 11.54 24.37 -4.65
CA GLY A 115 11.68 25.78 -4.33
C GLY A 115 10.73 26.25 -3.24
N GLU A 116 9.50 25.77 -3.24
CA GLU A 116 8.46 26.12 -2.26
C GLU A 116 8.57 25.32 -0.94
N CYS A 117 9.28 24.18 -0.96
CA CYS A 117 9.56 23.37 0.21
C CYS A 117 10.96 23.65 0.84
N GLY A 118 11.52 24.83 0.63
CA GLY A 118 12.75 25.30 1.28
C GLY A 118 13.95 25.53 0.37
N GLY A 119 13.79 25.40 -0.95
CA GLY A 119 14.85 25.53 -1.94
C GLY A 119 15.44 24.18 -2.35
N GLU A 120 15.97 24.12 -3.57
CA GLU A 120 16.36 22.85 -4.20
C GLU A 120 17.36 22.05 -3.36
N ARG A 121 18.44 22.71 -2.87
CA ARG A 121 19.46 22.04 -2.06
C ARG A 121 18.87 21.43 -0.77
N ALA A 122 18.12 22.24 -0.02
CA ALA A 122 17.51 21.76 1.21
C ALA A 122 16.47 20.67 0.94
N PHE A 123 15.77 20.75 -0.19
CA PHE A 123 14.81 19.73 -0.58
C PHE A 123 15.49 18.39 -0.95
N VAL A 124 16.59 18.42 -1.68
CA VAL A 124 17.40 17.23 -1.98
C VAL A 124 17.96 16.61 -0.69
N ASP A 125 18.38 17.42 0.27
CA ASP A 125 18.78 16.93 1.60
C ASP A 125 17.62 16.20 2.31
N LYS A 126 16.37 16.72 2.22
CA LYS A 126 15.16 16.06 2.73
C LYS A 126 14.87 14.76 2.00
N MET A 127 15.01 14.70 0.66
CA MET A 127 14.86 13.46 -0.11
C MET A 127 15.84 12.38 0.37
N ASN A 128 17.11 12.73 0.55
CA ASN A 128 18.12 11.81 1.07
C ASN A 128 17.89 11.45 2.55
N ALA A 129 17.34 12.36 3.36
CA ALA A 129 16.92 12.06 4.73
C ALA A 129 15.78 11.05 4.76
N LYS A 130 14.76 11.22 3.89
CA LYS A 130 13.66 10.29 3.74
C LYS A 130 14.14 8.93 3.25
N ALA A 131 15.10 8.86 2.34
CA ALA A 131 15.71 7.60 1.91
C ALA A 131 16.35 6.87 3.11
N ARG A 132 17.11 7.55 3.95
CA ARG A 132 17.69 6.96 5.18
C ARG A 132 16.62 6.51 6.18
N GLU A 133 15.56 7.31 6.37
CA GLU A 133 14.41 6.95 7.24
C GLU A 133 13.74 5.64 6.78
N LEU A 134 13.64 5.43 5.46
CA LEU A 134 13.11 4.21 4.87
C LEU A 134 14.12 3.04 4.84
N GLY A 135 15.32 3.23 5.40
CA GLY A 135 16.37 2.21 5.43
C GLY A 135 17.00 1.91 4.08
N LEU A 136 17.01 2.89 3.16
CA LEU A 136 17.59 2.73 1.82
C LEU A 136 19.08 3.09 1.84
N THR A 137 19.93 2.14 1.45
CA THR A 137 21.40 2.27 1.46
C THR A 137 21.99 2.45 0.06
N ASP A 138 21.20 2.09 -0.96
CA ASP A 138 21.61 2.08 -2.36
C ASP A 138 20.80 3.06 -3.23
N THR A 139 20.27 4.12 -2.58
CA THR A 139 19.56 5.22 -3.23
C THR A 139 20.17 6.56 -2.84
N ARG A 140 20.43 7.40 -3.83
CA ARG A 140 20.89 8.77 -3.64
C ARG A 140 20.24 9.71 -4.65
N PHE A 141 19.81 10.86 -4.15
CA PHE A 141 19.22 11.93 -4.95
C PHE A 141 20.17 13.13 -5.02
N GLU A 142 20.32 13.71 -6.22
CA GLU A 142 21.08 14.94 -6.46
C GLU A 142 20.19 16.07 -7.02
N ASN A 143 18.99 15.73 -7.50
CA ASN A 143 17.98 16.71 -7.94
C ASN A 143 16.57 16.15 -7.75
N PRO A 144 15.52 17.00 -7.80
CA PRO A 144 14.14 16.56 -7.57
C PRO A 144 13.44 16.03 -8.83
N SER A 145 14.05 16.11 -10.01
CA SER A 145 13.41 15.81 -11.30
C SER A 145 13.79 14.45 -11.88
N GLY A 146 14.98 13.94 -11.55
CA GLY A 146 15.57 12.74 -12.17
C GLY A 146 16.39 13.02 -13.44
N LEU A 147 16.81 14.27 -13.63
CA LEU A 147 17.82 14.59 -14.65
C LEU A 147 19.14 13.87 -14.36
N PRO A 148 19.90 13.46 -15.37
CA PRO A 148 21.13 12.71 -15.19
C PRO A 148 22.17 13.45 -14.33
N SER A 149 22.73 12.72 -13.36
CA SER A 149 23.85 13.14 -12.55
C SER A 149 24.55 11.89 -12.02
N ASP A 150 25.89 11.91 -11.89
CA ASP A 150 26.70 10.74 -11.58
C ASP A 150 26.36 10.12 -10.22
N GLY A 151 25.94 10.93 -9.26
CA GLY A 151 25.54 10.50 -7.91
C GLY A 151 24.04 10.27 -7.76
N HIS A 152 23.25 10.26 -8.85
CA HIS A 152 21.80 10.10 -8.82
C HIS A 152 21.38 8.70 -9.27
N TYR A 153 21.17 7.81 -8.30
CA TYR A 153 20.87 6.39 -8.55
C TYR A 153 19.92 5.81 -7.51
N THR A 154 19.34 4.67 -7.85
CA THR A 154 18.56 3.81 -6.97
C THR A 154 18.71 2.34 -7.38
N THR A 155 18.05 1.44 -6.66
CA THR A 155 17.82 0.06 -7.07
C THR A 155 16.33 -0.18 -7.31
N ALA A 156 15.97 -1.19 -8.11
CA ALA A 156 14.55 -1.51 -8.34
C ALA A 156 13.84 -1.82 -7.02
N ARG A 157 14.49 -2.57 -6.13
CA ARG A 157 13.96 -2.91 -4.79
C ARG A 157 13.74 -1.67 -3.92
N GLU A 158 14.67 -0.75 -3.88
CA GLU A 158 14.54 0.44 -3.04
C GLU A 158 13.50 1.42 -3.60
N LEU A 159 13.39 1.51 -4.93
CA LEU A 159 12.34 2.30 -5.56
C LEU A 159 10.94 1.73 -5.30
N ALA A 160 10.79 0.39 -5.23
CA ALA A 160 9.55 -0.25 -4.80
C ALA A 160 9.20 0.12 -3.35
N LYS A 161 10.18 0.14 -2.42
CA LYS A 161 9.96 0.57 -1.03
C LYS A 161 9.55 2.05 -0.93
N ILE A 162 10.16 2.94 -1.72
CA ILE A 162 9.76 4.35 -1.81
C ILE A 162 8.31 4.45 -2.28
N THR A 163 7.96 3.66 -3.30
CA THR A 163 6.61 3.64 -3.86
C THR A 163 5.59 3.12 -2.87
N ALA A 164 5.91 2.04 -2.13
CA ALA A 164 5.03 1.53 -1.07
C ALA A 164 4.78 2.57 0.02
N ALA A 165 5.83 3.31 0.43
CA ALA A 165 5.69 4.41 1.39
C ALA A 165 4.80 5.54 0.85
N ALA A 166 4.94 5.90 -0.43
CA ALA A 166 4.16 6.96 -1.06
C ALA A 166 2.68 6.56 -1.24
N LEU A 167 2.39 5.32 -1.60
CA LEU A 167 1.02 4.81 -1.78
C LEU A 167 0.20 4.74 -0.49
N ARG A 168 0.82 4.85 0.69
CA ARG A 168 0.11 4.98 1.97
C ARG A 168 -0.58 6.34 2.13
N ASP A 169 -0.11 7.36 1.40
CA ASP A 169 -0.76 8.66 1.39
C ASP A 169 -1.92 8.65 0.37
N PRO A 170 -3.17 8.88 0.81
CA PRO A 170 -4.33 8.84 -0.07
C PRO A 170 -4.30 9.92 -1.16
N VAL A 171 -3.65 11.07 -0.91
CA VAL A 171 -3.50 12.13 -1.91
C VAL A 171 -2.53 11.70 -3.01
N PHE A 172 -1.41 11.06 -2.64
CA PHE A 172 -0.49 10.50 -3.63
C PHE A 172 -1.20 9.47 -4.51
N ARG A 173 -1.92 8.55 -3.89
CA ARG A 173 -2.67 7.50 -4.58
C ARG A 173 -3.69 8.07 -5.56
N ASP A 174 -4.44 9.10 -5.15
CA ASP A 174 -5.40 9.81 -6.01
C ASP A 174 -4.70 10.46 -7.22
N ILE A 175 -3.60 11.18 -6.98
CA ILE A 175 -2.84 11.84 -8.06
C ILE A 175 -2.33 10.82 -9.08
N VAL A 176 -1.67 9.74 -8.66
CA VAL A 176 -1.03 8.80 -9.59
C VAL A 176 -2.00 7.90 -10.32
N SER A 177 -3.20 7.67 -9.79
CA SER A 177 -4.28 6.91 -10.43
C SER A 177 -5.11 7.77 -11.41
N THR A 178 -4.97 9.09 -11.36
CA THR A 178 -5.69 10.01 -12.24
C THR A 178 -5.18 9.89 -13.68
N LYS A 179 -6.07 9.56 -14.63
CA LYS A 179 -5.74 9.47 -16.07
C LYS A 179 -5.61 10.84 -16.71
N THR A 180 -6.53 11.74 -16.37
CA THR A 180 -6.57 13.10 -16.91
C THR A 180 -7.26 14.01 -15.90
N CYS A 181 -6.74 15.21 -15.71
CA CYS A 181 -7.37 16.24 -14.89
C CYS A 181 -7.15 17.63 -15.47
N THR A 182 -7.88 18.61 -14.98
CA THR A 182 -7.60 20.03 -15.22
C THR A 182 -7.02 20.60 -13.92
N ALA A 183 -5.78 21.08 -13.99
CA ALA A 183 -5.10 21.74 -12.87
C ALA A 183 -4.38 22.99 -13.38
N ALA A 184 -4.45 24.07 -12.61
CA ALA A 184 -3.88 25.37 -12.99
C ALA A 184 -4.25 25.81 -14.42
N GLY A 185 -5.51 25.61 -14.84
CA GLY A 185 -6.01 25.96 -16.18
C GLY A 185 -5.48 25.08 -17.33
N ARG A 186 -4.75 24.00 -17.05
CA ARG A 186 -4.19 23.07 -18.03
C ARG A 186 -4.87 21.72 -17.97
N THR A 187 -5.05 21.07 -19.12
CA THR A 187 -5.41 19.65 -19.19
C THR A 187 -4.13 18.82 -19.08
N LEU A 188 -3.99 18.10 -17.98
CA LEU A 188 -2.85 17.22 -17.72
C LEU A 188 -3.27 15.77 -18.01
N VAL A 189 -2.47 15.08 -18.83
CA VAL A 189 -2.69 13.67 -19.19
C VAL A 189 -1.57 12.83 -18.60
N ASN A 190 -1.93 11.75 -17.91
CA ASN A 190 -0.95 10.86 -17.30
C ASN A 190 -0.21 10.07 -18.38
N HIS A 191 1.11 10.14 -18.34
CA HIS A 191 1.97 9.40 -19.26
C HIS A 191 1.98 7.89 -18.99
N ASN A 192 1.47 7.44 -17.84
CA ASN A 192 1.40 6.01 -17.50
C ASN A 192 0.25 5.31 -18.24
N ARG A 193 0.58 4.67 -19.37
CA ARG A 193 -0.38 3.96 -20.20
C ARG A 193 -0.98 2.73 -19.53
N LEU A 194 -0.32 2.15 -18.49
CA LEU A 194 -0.86 1.01 -17.76
C LEU A 194 -2.21 1.31 -17.12
N LEU A 195 -2.50 2.56 -16.75
CA LEU A 195 -3.82 2.98 -16.28
C LEU A 195 -4.96 2.68 -17.28
N SER A 196 -4.62 2.44 -18.56
CA SER A 196 -5.60 2.08 -19.59
C SER A 196 -5.36 0.68 -20.19
N LEU A 197 -4.18 0.12 -20.01
CA LEU A 197 -3.80 -1.20 -20.53
C LEU A 197 -4.04 -2.33 -19.54
N TYR A 198 -4.08 -2.02 -18.24
CA TYR A 198 -4.25 -2.99 -17.16
C TYR A 198 -5.37 -2.53 -16.22
N GLU A 199 -6.45 -3.31 -16.10
CA GLU A 199 -7.69 -2.89 -15.44
C GLU A 199 -7.47 -2.50 -13.98
N ASP A 200 -6.66 -3.26 -13.26
CA ASP A 200 -6.40 -3.05 -11.82
C ASP A 200 -5.32 -2.00 -11.54
N ALA A 201 -4.74 -1.36 -12.58
CA ALA A 201 -3.66 -0.40 -12.39
C ALA A 201 -4.11 0.86 -11.63
N ILE A 202 -3.32 1.23 -10.62
CA ILE A 202 -3.54 2.41 -9.76
C ILE A 202 -2.40 3.43 -9.85
N GLY A 203 -1.44 3.27 -10.75
CA GLY A 203 -0.31 4.20 -10.92
C GLY A 203 0.91 3.50 -11.51
N VAL A 204 2.13 4.07 -11.48
CA VAL A 204 2.58 5.18 -10.62
C VAL A 204 3.32 6.22 -11.45
N LYS A 205 4.51 5.86 -12.06
CA LYS A 205 5.37 6.83 -12.73
C LYS A 205 6.24 6.21 -13.83
N THR A 206 6.32 6.90 -14.96
CA THR A 206 7.23 6.63 -16.06
C THR A 206 8.50 7.45 -15.94
N GLY A 207 9.62 6.96 -16.47
CA GLY A 207 10.87 7.70 -16.58
C GLY A 207 11.59 7.37 -17.86
N PHE A 208 12.28 8.36 -18.43
CA PHE A 208 13.17 8.15 -19.56
C PHE A 208 14.27 9.23 -19.61
N THR A 209 15.49 8.79 -19.73
CA THR A 209 16.63 9.60 -20.22
C THR A 209 17.50 8.72 -21.11
N ARG A 210 18.38 9.32 -21.92
CA ARG A 210 19.32 8.52 -22.72
C ARG A 210 20.23 7.63 -21.87
N ALA A 211 20.58 8.09 -20.68
CA ALA A 211 21.47 7.36 -19.76
C ALA A 211 20.72 6.23 -19.00
N ALA A 212 19.47 6.46 -18.63
CA ALA A 212 18.69 5.50 -17.86
C ALA A 212 17.94 4.46 -18.71
N GLY A 213 17.71 4.75 -20.00
CA GLY A 213 16.72 4.01 -20.76
C GLY A 213 15.29 4.29 -20.25
N ARG A 214 14.34 3.43 -20.59
CA ARG A 214 12.98 3.49 -20.07
C ARG A 214 12.96 2.91 -18.65
N CYS A 215 12.29 3.57 -17.76
CA CYS A 215 12.07 3.14 -16.39
C CYS A 215 10.58 3.24 -16.08
N LEU A 216 10.02 2.24 -15.45
CA LEU A 216 8.62 2.24 -15.10
C LEU A 216 8.44 1.76 -13.65
N VAL A 217 7.58 2.46 -12.94
CA VAL A 217 7.02 2.01 -11.68
C VAL A 217 5.51 1.91 -11.87
N SER A 218 4.95 0.75 -11.67
CA SER A 218 3.51 0.55 -11.66
C SER A 218 3.03 -0.01 -10.32
N ALA A 219 1.76 0.18 -10.04
CA ALA A 219 1.06 -0.48 -8.96
C ALA A 219 -0.32 -0.89 -9.46
N ALA A 220 -0.79 -2.03 -8.97
CA ALA A 220 -2.12 -2.53 -9.23
C ALA A 220 -2.74 -3.06 -7.94
N GLU A 221 -4.08 -2.96 -7.83
CA GLU A 221 -4.82 -3.48 -6.69
C GLU A 221 -5.88 -4.47 -7.14
N ARG A 222 -5.82 -5.68 -6.58
CA ARG A 222 -6.78 -6.75 -6.84
C ARG A 222 -7.12 -7.47 -5.55
N ASN A 223 -8.40 -7.64 -5.26
CA ASN A 223 -8.89 -8.38 -4.09
C ASN A 223 -8.28 -7.89 -2.76
N GLY A 224 -8.11 -6.57 -2.61
CA GLY A 224 -7.56 -5.95 -1.40
C GLY A 224 -6.05 -6.10 -1.22
N ARG A 225 -5.31 -6.59 -2.24
CA ARG A 225 -3.86 -6.66 -2.24
C ARG A 225 -3.29 -5.70 -3.27
N THR A 226 -2.29 -4.95 -2.87
CA THR A 226 -1.58 -4.01 -3.76
C THR A 226 -0.21 -4.57 -4.12
N VAL A 227 0.06 -4.71 -5.41
CA VAL A 227 1.36 -5.14 -5.95
C VAL A 227 2.02 -3.98 -6.66
N ILE A 228 3.30 -3.76 -6.37
CA ILE A 228 4.17 -2.80 -7.04
C ILE A 228 5.11 -3.58 -7.96
N ALA A 229 5.25 -3.13 -9.21
CA ALA A 229 6.28 -3.57 -10.13
C ALA A 229 7.20 -2.39 -10.48
N VAL A 230 8.50 -2.65 -10.53
CA VAL A 230 9.52 -1.68 -10.93
C VAL A 230 10.44 -2.33 -11.96
N THR A 231 10.64 -1.65 -13.09
CA THR A 231 11.68 -1.99 -14.05
C THR A 231 12.59 -0.78 -14.32
N LEU A 232 13.88 -1.04 -14.44
CA LEU A 232 14.90 -0.04 -14.77
C LEU A 232 15.61 -0.46 -16.07
N ASN A 233 15.77 0.49 -16.99
CA ASN A 233 16.32 0.27 -18.32
C ASN A 233 15.63 -0.90 -19.05
N ASP A 234 14.36 -0.70 -19.34
CA ASP A 234 13.44 -1.72 -19.86
C ASP A 234 12.81 -1.23 -21.17
N PRO A 235 13.26 -1.70 -22.34
CA PRO A 235 12.73 -1.25 -23.62
C PRO A 235 11.28 -1.67 -23.88
N ASP A 236 10.78 -2.76 -23.29
CA ASP A 236 9.39 -3.26 -23.43
C ASP A 236 8.57 -3.13 -22.14
N ASP A 237 8.77 -2.05 -21.40
CA ASP A 237 8.27 -1.81 -20.05
C ASP A 237 6.77 -2.08 -19.87
N TRP A 238 5.92 -1.82 -20.87
CA TRP A 238 4.47 -2.06 -20.74
C TRP A 238 4.13 -3.55 -20.69
N ASN A 239 4.71 -4.36 -21.57
CA ASN A 239 4.45 -5.80 -21.63
C ASN A 239 5.10 -6.52 -20.43
N ASP A 240 6.32 -6.11 -20.08
CA ASP A 240 7.03 -6.67 -18.93
C ASP A 240 6.26 -6.40 -17.63
N HIS A 241 5.71 -5.19 -17.43
CA HIS A 241 4.89 -4.88 -16.26
C HIS A 241 3.57 -5.65 -16.22
N ILE A 242 2.87 -5.84 -17.34
CA ILE A 242 1.66 -6.67 -17.40
C ILE A 242 2.00 -8.10 -16.96
N THR A 243 3.08 -8.67 -17.52
CA THR A 243 3.55 -10.03 -17.17
C THR A 243 3.92 -10.14 -15.68
N LEU A 244 4.65 -9.16 -15.15
CA LEU A 244 5.07 -9.13 -13.75
C LEU A 244 3.89 -9.03 -12.79
N LEU A 245 2.89 -8.21 -13.11
CA LEU A 245 1.69 -8.04 -12.29
C LEU A 245 0.81 -9.31 -12.33
N ASP A 246 0.62 -9.90 -13.51
CA ASP A 246 -0.16 -11.14 -13.64
C ASP A 246 0.51 -12.31 -12.91
N ASP A 247 1.84 -12.48 -13.04
CA ASP A 247 2.58 -13.48 -12.28
C ASP A 247 2.41 -13.26 -10.76
N ALA A 248 2.58 -12.02 -10.31
CA ALA A 248 2.47 -11.68 -8.90
C ALA A 248 1.07 -12.01 -8.35
N PHE A 249 -0.01 -11.57 -9.03
CA PHE A 249 -1.37 -11.84 -8.57
C PHE A 249 -1.75 -13.32 -8.65
N SER A 250 -1.15 -14.09 -9.56
CA SER A 250 -1.38 -15.55 -9.66
C SER A 250 -0.92 -16.32 -8.41
N ARG A 251 -0.07 -15.74 -7.59
CA ARG A 251 0.49 -16.38 -6.38
C ARG A 251 -0.44 -16.31 -5.18
N TYR A 252 -1.43 -15.42 -5.21
CA TYR A 252 -2.40 -15.30 -4.12
C TYR A 252 -3.53 -16.33 -4.28
N SER A 253 -3.99 -16.86 -3.17
CA SER A 253 -5.18 -17.69 -3.10
C SER A 253 -6.19 -17.14 -2.09
N GLU A 254 -7.47 -17.28 -2.38
CA GLU A 254 -8.52 -16.92 -1.46
C GLU A 254 -8.58 -17.91 -0.29
N VAL A 255 -8.59 -17.38 0.93
CA VAL A 255 -8.67 -18.15 2.17
C VAL A 255 -9.80 -17.59 3.03
N THR A 256 -10.70 -18.43 3.50
CA THR A 256 -11.71 -18.06 4.50
C THR A 256 -11.04 -17.99 5.87
N LEU A 257 -11.08 -16.81 6.50
CA LEU A 257 -10.49 -16.57 7.82
C LEU A 257 -11.45 -16.93 8.95
N HIS A 258 -12.75 -16.71 8.75
CA HIS A 258 -13.86 -17.16 9.60
C HIS A 258 -15.18 -17.05 8.84
N GLU A 259 -16.17 -17.77 9.32
CA GLU A 259 -17.54 -17.69 8.83
C GLU A 259 -18.41 -16.81 9.74
N LYS A 260 -19.51 -16.27 9.19
CA LYS A 260 -20.50 -15.53 9.95
C LYS A 260 -21.05 -16.39 11.08
N GLY A 261 -21.01 -15.84 12.31
CA GLY A 261 -21.49 -16.51 13.51
C GLY A 261 -20.45 -17.33 14.26
N ASP A 262 -19.23 -17.48 13.72
CA ASP A 262 -18.13 -18.10 14.43
C ASP A 262 -17.81 -17.36 15.73
N THR A 263 -17.61 -18.10 16.81
CA THR A 263 -17.14 -17.52 18.08
C THR A 263 -15.67 -17.20 17.99
N LEU A 264 -15.35 -15.91 17.89
CA LEU A 264 -13.97 -15.44 17.73
C LEU A 264 -13.29 -15.04 19.02
N ALA A 265 -14.07 -14.71 20.06
CA ALA A 265 -13.56 -14.33 21.38
C ALA A 265 -14.64 -14.50 22.45
N GLN A 266 -14.25 -14.26 23.71
CA GLN A 266 -15.15 -14.11 24.85
C GLN A 266 -14.82 -12.82 25.59
N THR A 267 -15.81 -12.23 26.26
CA THR A 267 -15.65 -11.09 27.16
C THR A 267 -16.23 -11.40 28.52
N GLN A 268 -15.67 -10.80 29.56
CA GLN A 268 -16.18 -10.95 30.94
C GLN A 268 -17.46 -10.14 31.13
N VAL A 269 -18.44 -10.70 31.85
CA VAL A 269 -19.71 -10.05 32.18
C VAL A 269 -19.82 -9.92 33.68
N PHE A 270 -20.07 -8.71 34.16
CA PHE A 270 -20.32 -8.45 35.57
C PHE A 270 -21.82 -8.30 35.85
N GLY A 271 -22.28 -8.86 36.97
CA GLY A 271 -23.67 -8.78 37.38
C GLY A 271 -24.63 -9.63 36.56
N GLY A 272 -24.15 -10.54 35.73
CA GLY A 272 -24.95 -11.44 34.91
C GLY A 272 -25.14 -12.83 35.51
N GLU A 273 -26.11 -13.59 34.97
CA GLU A 273 -26.34 -15.01 35.31
C GLU A 273 -25.13 -15.88 34.87
N THR A 274 -24.38 -15.44 33.87
CA THR A 274 -23.08 -16.00 33.45
C THR A 274 -22.01 -14.92 33.55
N ASP A 275 -20.76 -15.34 33.78
CA ASP A 275 -19.60 -14.45 33.90
C ASP A 275 -18.91 -14.16 32.56
N ARG A 276 -19.39 -14.75 31.46
CA ARG A 276 -18.85 -14.61 30.13
C ARG A 276 -19.94 -14.51 29.06
N ALA A 277 -19.66 -13.73 28.03
CA ALA A 277 -20.43 -13.66 26.80
C ALA A 277 -19.54 -13.97 25.59
N GLU A 278 -20.07 -14.74 24.66
CA GLU A 278 -19.40 -15.02 23.38
C GLU A 278 -19.47 -13.81 22.45
N LEU A 279 -18.38 -13.58 21.74
CA LEU A 279 -18.28 -12.57 20.70
C LEU A 279 -18.18 -13.29 19.36
N VAL A 280 -19.21 -13.12 18.54
CA VAL A 280 -19.36 -13.82 17.26
C VAL A 280 -19.12 -12.87 16.08
N ALA A 281 -18.65 -13.43 14.97
CA ALA A 281 -18.44 -12.74 13.72
C ALA A 281 -19.76 -12.20 13.12
N GLU A 282 -19.75 -10.95 12.65
CA GLU A 282 -20.92 -10.35 11.96
C GLU A 282 -21.07 -10.87 10.53
N SER A 283 -19.95 -11.12 9.84
CA SER A 283 -19.90 -11.57 8.45
C SER A 283 -18.92 -12.72 8.25
N THR A 284 -19.00 -13.38 7.10
CA THR A 284 -17.92 -14.24 6.61
C THR A 284 -16.82 -13.34 6.05
N VAL A 285 -15.58 -13.60 6.42
CA VAL A 285 -14.41 -12.84 5.96
C VAL A 285 -13.45 -13.76 5.24
N THR A 286 -13.12 -13.38 4.01
CA THR A 286 -12.06 -13.99 3.20
C THR A 286 -10.91 -13.01 3.00
N ALA A 287 -9.73 -13.52 2.71
CA ALA A 287 -8.56 -12.74 2.33
C ALA A 287 -7.78 -13.47 1.22
N TYR A 288 -7.10 -12.71 0.38
CA TYR A 288 -6.17 -13.26 -0.60
C TYR A 288 -4.77 -13.28 0.02
N LEU A 289 -4.20 -14.48 0.17
CA LEU A 289 -2.95 -14.72 0.87
C LEU A 289 -1.92 -15.41 -0.02
N LEU A 290 -0.65 -15.07 0.20
CA LEU A 290 0.49 -15.81 -0.34
C LEU A 290 0.67 -17.13 0.43
N PRO A 291 1.34 -18.14 -0.16
CA PRO A 291 1.71 -19.37 0.54
C PRO A 291 2.46 -19.08 1.86
N GLY A 292 1.96 -19.63 2.97
CA GLY A 292 2.55 -19.46 4.30
C GLY A 292 2.17 -18.17 5.03
N GLU A 293 1.44 -17.23 4.42
CA GLU A 293 0.96 -16.04 5.13
C GLU A 293 -0.10 -16.39 6.17
N GLN A 294 -0.91 -17.40 5.93
CA GLN A 294 -1.94 -17.83 6.87
C GLN A 294 -1.37 -18.17 8.26
N ASP A 295 -0.19 -18.80 8.31
CA ASP A 295 0.47 -19.16 9.57
C ASP A 295 1.07 -17.95 10.30
N ARG A 296 1.27 -16.86 9.60
CA ARG A 296 1.81 -15.59 10.13
C ARG A 296 0.73 -14.59 10.51
N LEU A 297 -0.55 -14.86 10.14
CA LEU A 297 -1.66 -13.98 10.48
C LEU A 297 -1.86 -13.89 12.00
N ARG A 298 -1.93 -12.67 12.51
CA ARG A 298 -2.30 -12.38 13.88
C ARG A 298 -3.71 -11.80 13.92
N ARG A 299 -4.55 -12.40 14.76
CA ARG A 299 -5.88 -11.90 15.03
C ARG A 299 -5.84 -10.95 16.23
N VAL A 300 -6.24 -9.70 16.05
CA VAL A 300 -6.25 -8.66 17.08
C VAL A 300 -7.68 -8.20 17.30
N ARG A 301 -8.15 -8.24 18.54
CA ARG A 301 -9.47 -7.78 18.92
C ARG A 301 -9.41 -6.36 19.48
N TYR A 302 -10.34 -5.52 19.08
CA TYR A 302 -10.60 -4.20 19.64
C TYR A 302 -12.01 -4.14 20.20
N GLY A 303 -12.19 -3.47 21.34
CA GLY A 303 -13.45 -3.31 22.05
C GLY A 303 -13.27 -3.43 23.57
N GLU A 304 -14.37 -3.33 24.30
CA GLU A 304 -14.36 -3.38 25.76
C GLU A 304 -13.83 -4.73 26.28
N LYS A 305 -12.99 -4.67 27.30
CA LYS A 305 -12.43 -5.88 27.94
C LYS A 305 -13.47 -6.63 28.77
N PHE A 306 -14.50 -5.96 29.24
CA PHE A 306 -15.63 -6.50 30.01
C PHE A 306 -16.89 -5.70 29.71
N CYS A 307 -18.05 -6.22 30.11
CA CYS A 307 -19.32 -5.52 30.05
C CYS A 307 -20.14 -5.82 31.32
N TYR A 308 -21.25 -5.11 31.49
CA TYR A 308 -22.23 -5.35 32.53
C TYR A 308 -23.50 -5.97 31.95
N ALA A 309 -24.13 -6.87 32.71
CA ALA A 309 -25.45 -7.36 32.37
C ALA A 309 -26.52 -6.24 32.51
N PRO A 310 -27.61 -6.26 31.75
CA PRO A 310 -27.92 -7.28 30.74
C PRO A 310 -27.15 -7.11 29.44
N VAL A 311 -26.72 -8.22 28.84
CA VAL A 311 -26.14 -8.26 27.50
C VAL A 311 -27.22 -8.63 26.51
N VAL A 312 -27.37 -7.86 25.45
CA VAL A 312 -28.37 -8.09 24.41
C VAL A 312 -27.70 -8.81 23.23
N ARG A 313 -28.30 -9.93 22.82
CA ARG A 313 -27.87 -10.69 21.65
C ARG A 313 -27.81 -9.81 20.41
N ALA A 314 -26.79 -9.99 19.59
CA ALA A 314 -26.51 -9.25 18.35
C ALA A 314 -26.17 -7.76 18.53
N ALA A 315 -26.10 -7.23 19.77
CA ALA A 315 -25.55 -5.90 20.00
C ALA A 315 -24.06 -5.87 19.64
N ALA A 316 -23.56 -4.70 19.19
CA ALA A 316 -22.17 -4.52 18.83
C ALA A 316 -21.24 -4.75 20.04
N ALA A 317 -20.12 -5.45 19.82
CA ALA A 317 -19.20 -5.86 20.88
C ALA A 317 -17.72 -5.54 20.56
N GLY A 318 -17.45 -4.92 19.43
CA GLY A 318 -16.10 -4.53 19.00
C GLY A 318 -15.81 -4.88 17.57
N THR A 319 -14.51 -5.00 17.27
CA THR A 319 -13.99 -5.40 15.95
C THR A 319 -12.87 -6.41 16.11
N VAL A 320 -12.62 -7.16 15.06
CA VAL A 320 -11.46 -8.03 14.93
C VAL A 320 -10.70 -7.66 13.66
N GLU A 321 -9.38 -7.61 13.75
CA GLU A 321 -8.49 -7.41 12.60
C GLU A 321 -7.57 -8.62 12.42
N TYR A 322 -7.31 -8.96 11.18
CA TYR A 322 -6.32 -9.93 10.76
C TYR A 322 -5.12 -9.19 10.20
N ARG A 323 -3.95 -9.38 10.81
CA ARG A 323 -2.74 -8.61 10.50
C ARG A 323 -1.58 -9.50 10.08
N LEU A 324 -0.84 -9.02 9.06
CA LEU A 324 0.50 -9.49 8.71
C LEU A 324 1.49 -8.37 9.06
N GLY A 325 2.29 -8.57 10.12
CA GLY A 325 3.07 -7.47 10.68
C GLY A 325 2.18 -6.32 11.15
N ASP A 326 2.38 -5.15 10.56
CA ASP A 326 1.57 -3.95 10.82
C ASP A 326 0.41 -3.76 9.82
N ALA A 327 0.41 -4.51 8.70
CA ALA A 327 -0.64 -4.42 7.69
C ALA A 327 -1.93 -5.09 8.18
N VAL A 328 -3.07 -4.41 7.99
CA VAL A 328 -4.40 -4.97 8.22
C VAL A 328 -4.86 -5.58 6.89
N ILE A 329 -4.95 -6.91 6.87
CA ILE A 329 -5.33 -7.66 5.67
C ILE A 329 -6.85 -7.80 5.55
N ALA A 330 -7.52 -7.97 6.70
CA ALA A 330 -8.97 -8.04 6.75
C ALA A 330 -9.47 -7.61 8.13
N ALA A 331 -10.74 -7.23 8.21
CA ALA A 331 -11.40 -6.86 9.48
C ALA A 331 -12.88 -7.24 9.45
N ASP A 332 -13.46 -7.50 10.64
CA ASP A 332 -14.89 -7.70 10.82
C ASP A 332 -15.37 -7.06 12.13
N ARG A 333 -16.68 -6.86 12.22
CA ARG A 333 -17.32 -6.47 13.46
C ARG A 333 -17.65 -7.68 14.29
N LEU A 334 -17.63 -7.50 15.62
CA LEU A 334 -18.03 -8.50 16.59
C LEU A 334 -19.38 -8.13 17.21
N LYS A 335 -20.22 -9.12 17.41
CA LYS A 335 -21.52 -9.02 18.10
C LYS A 335 -21.56 -9.99 19.25
N TYR A 336 -22.42 -9.72 20.22
CA TYR A 336 -22.73 -10.70 21.25
C TYR A 336 -23.51 -11.88 20.67
N GLY A 337 -23.01 -13.10 20.85
CA GLY A 337 -23.59 -14.33 20.31
C GLY A 337 -24.85 -14.77 21.06
N GLY A 338 -24.97 -14.41 22.35
CA GLY A 338 -26.06 -14.74 23.24
C GLY A 338 -26.54 -13.55 24.07
N GLU A 339 -27.62 -13.78 24.80
CA GLU A 339 -28.13 -12.88 25.82
C GLU A 339 -27.57 -13.28 27.19
N VAL A 340 -27.27 -12.31 28.06
CA VAL A 340 -26.92 -12.55 29.45
C VAL A 340 -27.80 -11.68 30.32
N LEU A 341 -28.70 -12.29 31.07
CA LEU A 341 -29.62 -11.61 31.97
C LEU A 341 -28.89 -11.16 33.24
N LEU A 342 -29.50 -10.21 33.96
CA LEU A 342 -29.03 -9.82 35.28
C LEU A 342 -29.13 -11.02 36.25
N ALA A 343 -28.09 -11.23 37.03
CA ALA A 343 -28.12 -12.22 38.10
C ALA A 343 -29.21 -11.86 39.10
N GLN A 344 -30.11 -12.80 39.36
CA GLN A 344 -31.09 -12.61 40.40
C GLN A 344 -30.36 -12.59 41.75
N GLU A 345 -30.62 -11.56 42.59
CA GLU A 345 -30.15 -11.56 43.96
C GLU A 345 -30.70 -12.83 44.66
N LYS A 346 -29.79 -13.72 45.07
CA LYS A 346 -30.16 -14.83 45.94
C LYS A 346 -30.66 -14.20 47.21
N ARG A 347 -32.00 -14.13 47.37
CA ARG A 347 -32.62 -13.73 48.65
C ARG A 347 -31.96 -14.51 49.77
N GLY A 348 -31.23 -13.80 50.61
CA GLY A 348 -30.47 -14.39 51.70
C GLY A 348 -31.40 -15.20 52.63
N LEU A 349 -30.82 -16.16 53.34
CA LEU A 349 -31.56 -16.97 54.34
C LEU A 349 -32.32 -16.08 55.33
N LEU A 350 -31.81 -14.90 55.62
CA LEU A 350 -32.42 -13.89 56.51
C LEU A 350 -33.71 -13.27 55.92
N ASP A 351 -33.77 -13.05 54.57
CA ASP A 351 -34.98 -12.52 53.93
C ASP A 351 -36.09 -13.59 53.88
N ARG A 352 -35.72 -14.86 53.67
CA ARG A 352 -36.68 -16.01 53.79
C ARG A 352 -37.18 -16.19 55.16
N LEU A 353 -36.36 -15.95 56.23
CA LEU A 353 -36.77 -15.99 57.63
C LEU A 353 -37.65 -14.78 57.98
N ARG A 354 -37.37 -13.57 57.50
CA ARG A 354 -38.21 -12.39 57.70
C ARG A 354 -39.60 -12.56 57.09
N GLN A 355 -39.76 -13.13 55.92
CA GLN A 355 -41.06 -13.41 55.32
C GLN A 355 -41.88 -14.50 56.07
N ARG A 356 -41.20 -15.45 56.73
CA ARG A 356 -41.85 -16.45 57.52
C ARG A 356 -42.30 -15.96 58.93
N LEU A 357 -41.72 -14.85 59.41
CA LEU A 357 -42.03 -14.26 60.69
C LEU A 357 -43.02 -13.09 60.60
N SER A 358 -43.34 -12.63 59.37
CA SER A 358 -44.29 -11.55 59.13
C SER A 358 -45.61 -11.98 58.46
N GLY A 359 -45.86 -13.27 58.34
CA GLY A 359 -47.14 -13.89 58.01
C GLY A 359 -47.61 -14.81 59.16
#